data_3c8377ddd6805f5a4ffa3a79fbf303a4
#
_entry.id   3c8377ddd6805f5a4ffa3a79fbf303a4
#
_cell.length_a   1.000
_cell.length_b   1.000
_cell.length_c   1.000
_cell.angle_alpha   90.00
_cell.angle_beta   90.00
_cell.angle_gamma   90.00
#
_symmetry.space_group_name_H-M   'P 1'
#
loop_
_entity.id
_entity.type
_entity.pdbx_description
1 polymer ?
#
loop_
_entity_poly.entity_id
_entity_poly.type
_entity_poly.pdbx_seq_one_letter_code
_entity_poly.pdbx_strand_id
1 'polypeptide(L)'
;MDAIGNRLQFVPKKSLWILAAAIFLSLVGHMILFFGIPFFSFGSPPPIAEDLIIKTELRVEPPKKIQLTTAPKKKAAPKQTKAVSADPLSDQGKGEQGSLGNQSGQAFRLPESGTYYFDAYVDGQLYQTAELDWITEGNNYRLRINIPYAIVGPFVFESRGSVDAYGIAPSIYWTQRGTKPPRYSRFDRDQSGAGKMYFSEKPEFTPDLLPGTQDRFSLLFQLASLLNGSDKIDEAGSIRGIPVVDYDTLEMWQFKSYGEVVSDDIPSLGRSINRHYALMQRESSPYKRQVDIWLARDLDWLPGRMRSLESNGRVLELIFKQRAPIDKSKLVN
;
A
#
# COMPACT_ATOMS: atom_id res chain seq x y z
N MET A 1 -61.29 -0.18 56.03
CA MET A 1 -61.25 -0.09 54.55
C MET A 1 -60.36 1.06 54.24
N ASP A 2 -59.03 0.77 54.09
CA ASP A 2 -57.98 1.78 53.97
C ASP A 2 -57.56 1.92 52.49
N ALA A 3 -57.70 3.15 52.04
CA ALA A 3 -57.31 3.53 50.67
C ALA A 3 -55.78 3.66 50.56
N ILE A 4 -55.13 2.78 49.77
CA ILE A 4 -53.74 2.86 49.45
C ILE A 4 -53.59 3.95 48.41
N GLY A 5 -53.11 5.14 48.85
CA GLY A 5 -52.74 6.24 47.93
C GLY A 5 -51.43 6.01 47.24
N ASN A 6 -51.48 5.78 45.90
CA ASN A 6 -50.34 5.63 45.01
C ASN A 6 -49.67 7.00 44.81
N ARG A 7 -48.55 7.28 45.49
CA ARG A 7 -47.73 8.48 45.28
C ARG A 7 -46.79 8.22 44.14
N LEU A 8 -47.17 8.66 42.97
CA LEU A 8 -46.22 8.84 41.83
C LEU A 8 -45.21 9.95 42.22
N GLN A 9 -43.99 9.58 42.58
CA GLN A 9 -42.91 10.54 42.80
C GLN A 9 -42.50 11.13 41.44
N PHE A 10 -42.75 12.41 41.23
CA PHE A 10 -42.24 13.18 40.08
C PHE A 10 -40.75 13.32 40.24
N VAL A 11 -40.00 12.67 39.33
CA VAL A 11 -38.56 12.87 39.21
C VAL A 11 -38.31 14.29 38.66
N PRO A 12 -37.54 15.15 39.36
CA PRO A 12 -37.31 16.51 38.87
C PRO A 12 -36.56 16.54 37.54
N LYS A 13 -36.98 17.39 36.60
CA LYS A 13 -36.43 17.48 35.22
C LYS A 13 -34.91 17.60 35.19
N LYS A 14 -34.27 18.23 36.19
CA LYS A 14 -32.82 18.29 36.34
C LYS A 14 -32.14 16.91 36.50
N SER A 15 -32.77 15.99 37.21
CA SER A 15 -32.27 14.63 37.42
C SER A 15 -32.32 13.78 36.12
N LEU A 16 -33.34 14.04 35.29
CA LEU A 16 -33.45 13.36 33.97
C LEU A 16 -32.33 13.76 33.01
N TRP A 17 -31.93 15.02 33.00
CA TRP A 17 -30.81 15.51 32.19
C TRP A 17 -29.44 14.96 32.63
N ILE A 18 -29.24 14.84 33.95
CA ILE A 18 -28.02 14.23 34.52
C ILE A 18 -27.95 12.74 34.16
N LEU A 19 -29.08 12.03 34.24
CA LEU A 19 -29.16 10.63 33.84
C LEU A 19 -28.92 10.43 32.35
N ALA A 20 -29.49 11.29 31.49
CA ALA A 20 -29.26 11.25 30.04
C ALA A 20 -27.80 11.56 29.69
N ALA A 21 -27.19 12.52 30.35
CA ALA A 21 -25.75 12.84 30.16
C ALA A 21 -24.85 11.70 30.64
N ALA A 22 -25.19 11.04 31.76
CA ALA A 22 -24.44 9.90 32.27
C ALA A 22 -24.54 8.68 31.33
N ILE A 23 -25.73 8.40 30.79
CA ILE A 23 -25.95 7.35 29.79
C ILE A 23 -25.18 7.67 28.50
N PHE A 24 -25.21 8.91 28.02
CA PHE A 24 -24.48 9.34 26.84
C PHE A 24 -22.95 9.21 27.00
N LEU A 25 -22.41 9.66 28.16
CA LEU A 25 -20.98 9.50 28.49
C LEU A 25 -20.58 8.02 28.62
N SER A 26 -21.45 7.19 29.21
CA SER A 26 -21.24 5.74 29.29
C SER A 26 -21.27 5.09 27.93
N LEU A 27 -22.18 5.49 27.04
CA LEU A 27 -22.25 4.99 25.65
C LEU A 27 -21.04 5.39 24.87
N VAL A 28 -20.58 6.64 24.99
CA VAL A 28 -19.34 7.14 24.38
C VAL A 28 -18.12 6.40 24.93
N GLY A 29 -18.06 6.18 26.24
CA GLY A 29 -17.00 5.38 26.89
C GLY A 29 -16.97 3.93 26.41
N HIS A 30 -18.14 3.30 26.25
CA HIS A 30 -18.24 1.95 25.69
C HIS A 30 -17.95 1.91 24.20
N MET A 31 -18.33 2.92 23.42
CA MET A 31 -17.90 3.04 22.03
C MET A 31 -16.37 3.15 21.91
N ILE A 32 -15.73 3.92 22.80
CA ILE A 32 -14.27 4.02 22.83
C ILE A 32 -13.61 2.70 23.27
N LEU A 33 -14.21 1.96 24.19
CA LEU A 33 -13.73 0.65 24.66
C LEU A 33 -14.02 -0.50 23.69
N PHE A 34 -15.19 -0.52 23.04
CA PHE A 34 -15.57 -1.58 22.09
C PHE A 34 -15.08 -1.32 20.67
N PHE A 35 -14.98 -0.07 20.27
CA PHE A 35 -14.38 0.36 19.02
C PHE A 35 -12.97 0.88 19.24
N GLY A 36 -12.32 0.46 20.36
CA GLY A 36 -10.94 0.77 20.66
C GLY A 36 -10.12 0.78 19.39
N ILE A 37 -9.86 2.00 18.91
CA ILE A 37 -9.22 2.24 17.63
C ILE A 37 -7.77 1.79 17.82
N PRO A 38 -7.33 0.66 17.22
CA PRO A 38 -5.96 0.19 17.35
C PRO A 38 -4.95 1.09 16.61
N PHE A 39 -5.33 2.36 16.32
CA PHE A 39 -4.55 3.29 15.51
C PHE A 39 -4.32 4.66 16.16
N PHE A 40 -4.64 4.87 17.43
CA PHE A 40 -4.29 6.11 18.12
C PHE A 40 -3.06 5.93 18.99
N SER A 41 -1.90 6.22 18.39
CA SER A 41 -0.73 6.64 19.15
C SER A 41 -0.93 8.12 19.46
N PHE A 42 -1.19 8.47 20.71
CA PHE A 42 -1.21 9.85 21.19
C PHE A 42 0.23 10.29 21.42
N GLY A 43 0.91 10.72 20.37
CA GLY A 43 2.10 11.55 20.45
C GLY A 43 1.73 12.93 19.93
N SER A 44 1.89 13.98 20.75
CA SER A 44 1.75 15.36 20.28
C SER A 44 2.84 15.63 19.24
N PRO A 45 2.50 16.11 18.03
CA PRO A 45 3.52 16.48 17.07
C PRO A 45 4.26 17.73 17.52
N PRO A 46 5.58 17.86 17.26
CA PRO A 46 6.28 19.13 17.38
C PRO A 46 5.68 20.14 16.38
N PRO A 47 5.77 21.45 16.65
CA PRO A 47 5.24 22.47 15.76
C PRO A 47 5.97 22.39 14.42
N ILE A 48 5.19 22.25 13.34
CA ILE A 48 5.69 22.25 11.98
C ILE A 48 6.08 23.69 11.66
N ALA A 49 7.34 23.90 11.25
CA ALA A 49 7.75 25.16 10.63
C ALA A 49 6.93 25.37 9.34
N GLU A 50 6.30 26.55 9.23
CA GLU A 50 5.35 26.91 8.16
C GLU A 50 5.99 27.09 6.76
N ASP A 51 7.23 26.67 6.52
CA ASP A 51 8.00 27.06 5.33
C ASP A 51 8.21 25.97 4.28
N LEU A 52 7.33 24.95 4.17
CA LEU A 52 7.42 23.97 3.08
C LEU A 52 6.18 23.97 2.20
N ILE A 53 5.81 25.13 1.66
CA ILE A 53 5.10 25.20 0.39
C ILE A 53 6.15 25.01 -0.71
N ILE A 54 6.35 23.79 -1.15
CA ILE A 54 7.15 23.50 -2.34
C ILE A 54 6.36 23.99 -3.54
N LYS A 55 6.58 25.25 -3.94
CA LYS A 55 6.25 25.71 -5.29
C LYS A 55 7.22 25.00 -6.23
N THR A 56 6.75 23.95 -6.86
CA THR A 56 7.47 23.31 -7.96
C THR A 56 7.31 24.18 -9.19
N GLU A 57 8.12 25.24 -9.30
CA GLU A 57 8.34 25.91 -10.59
C GLU A 57 9.28 25.01 -11.39
N LEU A 58 8.76 24.43 -12.44
CA LEU A 58 9.54 23.73 -13.45
C LEU A 58 10.42 24.77 -14.19
N ARG A 59 11.65 24.95 -13.70
CA ARG A 59 12.64 25.74 -14.41
C ARG A 59 13.26 24.88 -15.51
N VAL A 60 12.70 24.98 -16.70
CA VAL A 60 13.30 24.39 -17.91
C VAL A 60 14.55 25.18 -18.24
N GLU A 61 15.73 24.66 -17.94
CA GLU A 61 16.99 25.22 -18.47
C GLU A 61 17.13 24.84 -19.94
N PRO A 62 17.48 25.81 -20.84
CA PRO A 62 17.70 25.52 -22.24
C PRO A 62 18.96 24.65 -22.45
N PRO A 63 18.97 23.76 -23.43
CA PRO A 63 20.06 22.81 -23.62
C PRO A 63 21.38 23.53 -23.95
N LYS A 64 22.42 23.24 -23.15
CA LYS A 64 23.78 23.69 -23.37
C LYS A 64 24.31 23.07 -24.66
N LYS A 65 24.65 23.91 -25.64
CA LYS A 65 25.32 23.48 -26.90
C LYS A 65 26.64 22.78 -26.58
N ILE A 66 26.70 21.47 -26.90
CA ILE A 66 27.92 20.69 -26.84
C ILE A 66 28.72 21.01 -28.09
N GLN A 67 29.90 21.63 -27.93
CA GLN A 67 30.89 21.77 -29.01
C GLN A 67 31.59 20.43 -29.23
N LEU A 68 31.46 19.90 -30.45
CA LEU A 68 32.26 18.77 -30.91
C LEU A 68 33.73 19.16 -30.95
N THR A 69 34.53 18.54 -30.13
CA THR A 69 35.98 18.54 -30.30
C THR A 69 36.43 17.18 -30.87
N THR A 70 37.20 17.28 -31.92
CA THR A 70 37.70 16.22 -32.81
C THR A 70 38.53 15.15 -32.10
N ALA A 71 38.42 13.92 -32.60
CA ALA A 71 39.12 12.71 -32.17
C ALA A 71 40.65 12.76 -32.36
N PRO A 72 41.40 11.98 -31.59
CA PRO A 72 42.61 11.38 -32.10
C PRO A 72 42.63 9.83 -32.06
N LYS A 73 43.08 9.32 -33.17
CA LYS A 73 43.69 8.07 -33.61
C LYS A 73 43.86 6.89 -32.65
N LYS A 74 43.48 5.74 -33.21
CA LYS A 74 43.85 4.34 -32.93
C LYS A 74 45.24 4.13 -32.35
N LYS A 75 45.31 3.24 -31.33
CA LYS A 75 46.45 2.31 -31.18
C LYS A 75 45.97 0.93 -30.68
N ALA A 76 46.47 -0.05 -31.34
CA ALA A 76 46.51 -1.48 -31.29
C ALA A 76 46.16 -2.24 -29.99
N ALA A 77 45.49 -3.39 -30.21
CA ALA A 77 45.31 -4.50 -29.29
C ALA A 77 46.61 -5.24 -28.93
N PRO A 78 46.64 -5.93 -27.80
CA PRO A 78 47.25 -7.25 -27.79
C PRO A 78 46.37 -8.35 -27.17
N LYS A 79 46.33 -9.42 -27.90
CA LYS A 79 46.42 -10.88 -27.62
C LYS A 79 45.67 -11.46 -26.40
N GLN A 80 44.82 -12.39 -26.79
CA GLN A 80 44.28 -13.53 -26.00
C GLN A 80 45.35 -14.26 -25.21
N THR A 81 45.04 -14.64 -23.98
CA THR A 81 45.68 -15.75 -23.27
C THR A 81 44.62 -16.68 -22.68
N LYS A 82 44.91 -17.95 -22.82
CA LYS A 82 44.16 -19.16 -22.71
C LYS A 82 43.37 -19.37 -21.41
N ALA A 83 42.26 -20.10 -21.58
CA ALA A 83 41.50 -20.84 -20.60
C ALA A 83 42.34 -21.78 -19.72
N VAL A 84 42.04 -21.84 -18.46
CA VAL A 84 42.38 -22.95 -17.57
C VAL A 84 41.03 -23.46 -16.98
N SER A 85 40.74 -24.70 -17.34
CA SER A 85 39.67 -25.51 -16.74
C SER A 85 40.09 -25.89 -15.33
N ALA A 86 39.16 -25.82 -14.40
CA ALA A 86 39.19 -26.59 -13.15
C ALA A 86 37.77 -27.05 -12.84
N ASP A 87 37.65 -28.35 -12.72
CA ASP A 87 36.48 -29.19 -12.50
C ASP A 87 35.98 -29.12 -11.03
N PRO A 88 34.82 -29.65 -10.75
CA PRO A 88 33.91 -29.20 -9.69
C PRO A 88 34.14 -29.97 -8.39
N LEU A 89 33.99 -29.25 -7.26
CA LEU A 89 33.75 -29.89 -5.97
C LEU A 89 32.32 -29.63 -5.53
N SER A 90 31.58 -30.72 -5.55
CA SER A 90 30.26 -30.89 -4.97
C SER A 90 30.28 -30.55 -3.47
N ASP A 91 29.42 -29.62 -3.05
CA ASP A 91 28.92 -29.63 -1.68
C ASP A 91 27.42 -29.48 -1.70
N GLN A 92 26.75 -30.53 -1.22
CA GLN A 92 25.30 -30.60 -1.06
C GLN A 92 24.92 -29.82 0.18
N GLY A 93 24.62 -28.52 0.01
CA GLY A 93 23.95 -27.69 1.01
C GLY A 93 22.46 -27.69 0.71
N LYS A 94 21.64 -28.10 1.70
CA LYS A 94 20.18 -28.06 1.72
C LYS A 94 19.66 -26.75 1.16
N GLY A 95 18.84 -26.84 0.11
CA GLY A 95 18.27 -25.69 -0.58
C GLY A 95 17.39 -24.84 0.33
N GLU A 96 17.89 -23.69 0.71
CA GLU A 96 17.04 -22.55 0.97
C GLU A 96 16.35 -22.18 -0.34
N GLN A 97 15.03 -22.31 -0.41
CA GLN A 97 14.22 -21.74 -1.47
C GLN A 97 14.46 -20.24 -1.47
N GLY A 98 15.34 -19.76 -2.36
CA GLY A 98 15.72 -18.37 -2.46
C GLY A 98 14.50 -17.49 -2.66
N SER A 99 14.35 -16.48 -1.81
CA SER A 99 13.33 -15.45 -1.98
C SER A 99 13.59 -14.71 -3.29
N LEU A 100 12.59 -14.70 -4.19
CA LEU A 100 12.61 -13.91 -5.42
C LEU A 100 12.41 -12.44 -5.04
N GLY A 101 13.47 -11.64 -5.16
CA GLY A 101 13.39 -10.19 -5.00
C GLY A 101 12.77 -9.50 -6.23
N ASN A 102 12.50 -8.21 -6.10
CA ASN A 102 12.19 -7.35 -7.24
C ASN A 102 13.47 -7.19 -8.07
N GLN A 103 13.50 -7.78 -9.28
CA GLN A 103 14.67 -7.78 -10.14
C GLN A 103 14.46 -6.81 -11.30
N SER A 104 15.53 -6.10 -11.69
CA SER A 104 15.53 -5.29 -12.90
C SER A 104 15.32 -6.15 -14.14
N GLY A 105 14.53 -5.63 -15.09
CA GLY A 105 14.29 -6.28 -16.38
C GLY A 105 13.25 -7.41 -16.34
N GLN A 106 12.53 -7.60 -15.25
CA GLN A 106 11.36 -8.47 -15.27
C GLN A 106 10.30 -7.86 -16.20
N ALA A 107 9.69 -8.70 -17.05
CA ALA A 107 8.58 -8.24 -17.87
C ALA A 107 7.41 -7.78 -16.99
N PHE A 108 6.87 -6.60 -17.29
CA PHE A 108 5.70 -6.09 -16.61
C PHE A 108 4.80 -5.32 -17.59
N ARG A 109 3.51 -5.24 -17.27
CA ARG A 109 2.53 -4.43 -17.99
C ARG A 109 1.56 -3.83 -16.96
N LEU A 110 1.46 -2.50 -16.96
CA LEU A 110 0.58 -1.81 -16.02
C LEU A 110 -0.88 -2.20 -16.25
N PRO A 111 -1.70 -2.30 -15.19
CA PRO A 111 -3.15 -2.40 -15.31
C PRO A 111 -3.73 -1.17 -16.00
N GLU A 112 -4.91 -1.32 -16.60
CA GLU A 112 -5.59 -0.18 -17.21
C GLU A 112 -6.01 0.87 -16.18
N SER A 113 -5.91 2.16 -16.57
CA SER A 113 -6.42 3.26 -15.76
C SER A 113 -7.93 3.13 -15.53
N GLY A 114 -8.39 3.43 -14.33
CA GLY A 114 -9.79 3.29 -13.95
C GLY A 114 -10.05 3.70 -12.50
N THR A 115 -11.34 3.88 -12.19
CA THR A 115 -11.83 3.97 -10.81
C THR A 115 -12.37 2.61 -10.41
N TYR A 116 -11.88 2.07 -9.31
CA TYR A 116 -12.23 0.76 -8.79
C TYR A 116 -12.92 0.94 -7.44
N TYR A 117 -14.04 0.27 -7.24
CA TYR A 117 -14.81 0.31 -5.99
C TYR A 117 -14.68 -1.02 -5.27
N PHE A 118 -14.46 -0.94 -3.96
CA PHE A 118 -14.34 -2.10 -3.09
C PHE A 118 -15.29 -1.99 -1.91
N ASP A 119 -16.08 -3.01 -1.67
CA ASP A 119 -16.87 -3.12 -0.46
C ASP A 119 -15.98 -3.63 0.69
N ALA A 120 -15.96 -2.86 1.79
CA ALA A 120 -15.21 -3.17 2.99
C ALA A 120 -16.12 -3.86 4.00
N TYR A 121 -15.74 -5.03 4.46
CA TYR A 121 -16.43 -5.82 5.46
C TYR A 121 -15.62 -5.89 6.75
N VAL A 122 -16.33 -5.89 7.86
CA VAL A 122 -15.77 -6.12 9.20
C VAL A 122 -16.58 -7.25 9.82
N ASP A 123 -15.89 -8.36 10.12
CA ASP A 123 -16.53 -9.58 10.67
C ASP A 123 -17.74 -10.06 9.84
N GLY A 124 -17.60 -9.97 8.50
CA GLY A 124 -18.62 -10.38 7.53
C GLY A 124 -19.76 -9.37 7.32
N GLN A 125 -19.75 -8.24 8.01
CA GLN A 125 -20.76 -7.20 7.81
C GLN A 125 -20.23 -6.07 6.95
N LEU A 126 -20.99 -5.67 5.93
CA LEU A 126 -20.65 -4.53 5.08
C LEU A 126 -20.58 -3.25 5.92
N TYR A 127 -19.41 -2.61 5.88
CA TYR A 127 -19.16 -1.37 6.60
C TYR A 127 -19.29 -0.14 5.69
N GLN A 128 -18.60 -0.16 4.53
CA GLN A 128 -18.59 0.93 3.57
C GLN A 128 -17.99 0.52 2.23
N THR A 129 -18.10 1.39 1.22
CA THR A 129 -17.41 1.23 -0.07
C THR A 129 -16.24 2.19 -0.15
N ALA A 130 -15.06 1.69 -0.45
CA ALA A 130 -13.86 2.45 -0.76
C ALA A 130 -13.77 2.71 -2.27
N GLU A 131 -13.23 3.88 -2.65
CA GLU A 131 -12.94 4.26 -4.02
C GLU A 131 -11.42 4.28 -4.22
N LEU A 132 -10.94 3.68 -5.32
CA LEU A 132 -9.56 3.63 -5.72
C LEU A 132 -9.45 4.15 -7.15
N ASP A 133 -8.71 5.25 -7.35
CA ASP A 133 -8.36 5.76 -8.67
C ASP A 133 -6.93 5.32 -9.02
N TRP A 134 -6.79 4.66 -10.15
CA TRP A 134 -5.51 4.34 -10.77
C TRP A 134 -5.40 5.07 -12.09
N ILE A 135 -4.41 5.92 -12.23
CA ILE A 135 -4.18 6.77 -13.40
C ILE A 135 -2.75 6.59 -13.86
N THR A 136 -2.56 6.34 -15.14
CA THR A 136 -1.25 6.31 -15.78
C THR A 136 -1.22 7.32 -16.91
N GLU A 137 -0.15 8.13 -16.99
CA GLU A 137 0.07 9.12 -18.03
C GLU A 137 1.55 9.13 -18.43
N GLY A 138 1.85 8.69 -19.64
CA GLY A 138 3.23 8.49 -20.09
C GLY A 138 3.96 7.52 -19.16
N ASN A 139 5.05 7.97 -18.54
CA ASN A 139 5.84 7.19 -17.60
C ASN A 139 5.46 7.44 -16.14
N ASN A 140 4.40 8.20 -15.86
CA ASN A 140 3.98 8.54 -14.51
C ASN A 140 2.72 7.79 -14.13
N TYR A 141 2.55 7.60 -12.81
CA TYR A 141 1.32 7.08 -12.26
C TYR A 141 0.84 7.88 -11.04
N ARG A 142 -0.45 7.77 -10.79
CA ARG A 142 -1.12 8.22 -9.58
C ARG A 142 -2.10 7.15 -9.12
N LEU A 143 -1.96 6.72 -7.88
CA LEU A 143 -2.86 5.81 -7.19
C LEU A 143 -3.44 6.56 -6.00
N ARG A 144 -4.76 6.69 -5.94
CA ARG A 144 -5.45 7.35 -4.83
C ARG A 144 -6.56 6.45 -4.30
N ILE A 145 -6.60 6.29 -2.99
CA ILE A 145 -7.65 5.54 -2.29
C ILE A 145 -8.37 6.50 -1.36
N ASN A 146 -9.69 6.52 -1.46
CA ASN A 146 -10.57 7.30 -0.61
C ASN A 146 -11.55 6.37 0.11
N ILE A 147 -11.46 6.36 1.43
CA ILE A 147 -12.35 5.59 2.29
C ILE A 147 -13.20 6.59 3.07
N PRO A 148 -14.50 6.73 2.77
CA PRO A 148 -15.35 7.68 3.46
C PRO A 148 -15.64 7.18 4.89
N TYR A 149 -15.48 8.08 5.89
CA TYR A 149 -15.88 7.84 7.26
C TYR A 149 -16.79 8.98 7.73
N ALA A 150 -18.00 8.65 8.15
CA ALA A 150 -19.04 9.61 8.42
C ALA A 150 -18.71 10.59 9.57
N ILE A 151 -17.97 10.14 10.59
CA ILE A 151 -17.73 10.93 11.82
C ILE A 151 -16.38 11.65 11.80
N VAL A 152 -15.34 10.96 11.34
CA VAL A 152 -13.96 11.46 11.42
C VAL A 152 -13.44 12.05 10.11
N GLY A 153 -14.26 12.05 9.05
CA GLY A 153 -13.90 12.44 7.71
C GLY A 153 -13.16 11.34 6.94
N PRO A 154 -12.93 11.54 5.63
CA PRO A 154 -12.36 10.50 4.77
C PRO A 154 -10.93 10.14 5.19
N PHE A 155 -10.57 8.87 5.00
CA PHE A 155 -9.18 8.45 4.99
C PHE A 155 -8.72 8.38 3.55
N VAL A 156 -7.70 9.17 3.24
CA VAL A 156 -7.14 9.27 1.91
C VAL A 156 -5.71 8.75 1.94
N PHE A 157 -5.39 7.91 0.98
CA PHE A 157 -4.05 7.42 0.71
C PHE A 157 -3.70 7.75 -0.72
N GLU A 158 -2.50 8.23 -0.98
CA GLU A 158 -2.08 8.51 -2.33
C GLU A 158 -0.61 8.15 -2.53
N SER A 159 -0.34 7.45 -3.63
CA SER A 159 0.99 7.12 -4.13
C SER A 159 1.15 7.74 -5.50
N ARG A 160 2.23 8.46 -5.70
CA ARG A 160 2.62 9.02 -7.01
C ARG A 160 4.05 8.64 -7.31
N GLY A 161 4.35 8.48 -8.58
CA GLY A 161 5.69 8.18 -9.03
C GLY A 161 5.77 7.96 -10.52
N SER A 162 6.77 7.22 -10.91
CA SER A 162 7.04 6.86 -12.30
C SER A 162 7.19 5.34 -12.45
N VAL A 163 7.57 4.92 -13.63
CA VAL A 163 7.91 3.53 -13.96
C VAL A 163 9.40 3.50 -14.30
N ASP A 164 10.14 2.58 -13.69
CA ASP A 164 11.56 2.36 -13.93
C ASP A 164 11.86 0.92 -14.37
N ALA A 165 13.13 0.52 -14.37
CA ALA A 165 13.55 -0.82 -14.74
C ALA A 165 13.03 -1.94 -13.80
N TYR A 166 12.52 -1.57 -12.63
CA TYR A 166 11.96 -2.49 -11.64
C TYR A 166 10.42 -2.52 -11.66
N GLY A 167 9.79 -1.67 -12.47
CA GLY A 167 8.34 -1.50 -12.58
C GLY A 167 7.86 -0.20 -11.95
N ILE A 168 6.85 -0.26 -11.09
CA ILE A 168 6.29 0.91 -10.40
C ILE A 168 7.31 1.44 -9.40
N ALA A 169 7.60 2.75 -9.49
CA ALA A 169 8.60 3.46 -8.70
C ALA A 169 7.97 4.67 -7.98
N PRO A 170 7.44 4.50 -6.75
CA PRO A 170 6.90 5.60 -5.97
C PRO A 170 7.93 6.71 -5.74
N SER A 171 7.53 7.97 -5.89
CA SER A 171 8.31 9.14 -5.49
C SER A 171 7.80 9.74 -4.19
N ILE A 172 6.50 9.64 -3.95
CA ILE A 172 5.87 10.09 -2.71
C ILE A 172 4.65 9.20 -2.39
N TYR A 173 4.54 8.86 -1.13
CA TYR A 173 3.35 8.24 -0.55
C TYR A 173 2.87 9.10 0.61
N TRP A 174 1.62 9.53 0.61
CA TRP A 174 1.05 10.29 1.70
C TRP A 174 -0.30 9.75 2.15
N THR A 175 -0.64 10.04 3.40
CA THR A 175 -1.88 9.61 4.03
C THR A 175 -2.50 10.77 4.79
N GLN A 176 -3.81 10.89 4.70
CA GLN A 176 -4.58 11.85 5.48
C GLN A 176 -5.78 11.16 6.14
N ARG A 177 -6.01 11.44 7.40
CA ARG A 177 -7.11 10.88 8.18
C ARG A 177 -8.02 12.00 8.67
N GLY A 178 -9.16 12.15 8.01
CA GLY A 178 -10.10 13.23 8.29
C GLY A 178 -9.45 14.60 8.10
N THR A 179 -9.53 15.44 9.13
CA THR A 179 -8.97 16.80 9.13
C THR A 179 -7.53 16.88 9.66
N LYS A 180 -6.90 15.73 10.02
CA LYS A 180 -5.52 15.73 10.52
C LYS A 180 -4.55 16.11 9.41
N PRO A 181 -3.40 16.74 9.74
CA PRO A 181 -2.34 16.97 8.77
C PRO A 181 -1.93 15.69 8.05
N PRO A 182 -1.61 15.76 6.74
CA PRO A 182 -1.13 14.61 6.01
C PRO A 182 0.25 14.17 6.52
N ARG A 183 0.50 12.86 6.49
CA ARG A 183 1.81 12.26 6.73
C ARG A 183 2.34 11.76 5.40
N TYR A 184 3.63 11.87 5.18
CA TYR A 184 4.22 11.45 3.92
C TYR A 184 5.52 10.68 4.10
N SER A 185 5.82 9.86 3.08
CA SER A 185 7.10 9.20 2.88
C SER A 185 7.58 9.55 1.48
N ARG A 186 8.79 10.12 1.36
CA ARG A 186 9.39 10.54 0.11
C ARG A 186 10.53 9.58 -0.27
N PHE A 187 10.56 9.21 -1.54
CA PHE A 187 11.50 8.27 -2.12
C PHE A 187 12.45 9.05 -3.06
N ASP A 188 13.61 9.45 -2.57
CA ASP A 188 14.62 10.11 -3.39
C ASP A 188 15.49 9.04 -4.06
N ARG A 189 15.20 8.75 -5.34
CA ARG A 189 15.91 7.78 -6.15
C ARG A 189 16.97 8.42 -7.03
N ASP A 190 18.10 7.76 -7.16
CA ASP A 190 19.09 8.00 -8.20
C ASP A 190 18.74 7.22 -9.48
N GLN A 191 19.62 7.29 -10.48
CA GLN A 191 19.44 6.62 -11.78
C GLN A 191 19.49 5.08 -11.69
N SER A 192 20.03 4.52 -10.60
CA SER A 192 20.06 3.08 -10.36
C SER A 192 18.79 2.56 -9.66
N GLY A 193 17.88 3.46 -9.27
CA GLY A 193 16.70 3.16 -8.48
C GLY A 193 16.97 3.06 -6.97
N ALA A 194 18.22 3.17 -6.52
CA ALA A 194 18.61 3.31 -5.13
C ALA A 194 18.47 4.76 -4.63
N GLY A 195 18.76 5.03 -3.36
CA GLY A 195 18.73 6.39 -2.83
C GLY A 195 18.45 6.46 -1.35
N LYS A 196 17.61 7.42 -0.95
CA LYS A 196 17.23 7.67 0.46
C LYS A 196 15.71 7.80 0.64
N MET A 197 15.25 7.36 1.81
CA MET A 197 13.89 7.57 2.27
C MET A 197 13.83 8.74 3.25
N TYR A 198 12.70 9.47 3.21
CA TYR A 198 12.39 10.54 4.18
C TYR A 198 10.97 10.38 4.67
N PHE A 199 10.79 10.52 6.00
CA PHE A 199 9.49 10.36 6.66
C PHE A 199 9.11 11.65 7.39
N SER A 200 7.89 12.13 7.20
CA SER A 200 7.39 13.32 7.90
C SER A 200 7.33 13.14 9.42
N GLU A 201 7.08 11.91 9.89
CA GLU A 201 6.96 11.60 11.32
C GLU A 201 8.28 11.27 12.00
N LYS A 202 9.33 10.99 11.21
CA LYS A 202 10.68 10.64 11.70
C LYS A 202 11.75 11.26 10.79
N PRO A 203 11.87 12.60 10.77
CA PRO A 203 12.78 13.29 9.85
C PRO A 203 14.27 12.93 10.06
N GLU A 204 14.63 12.47 11.26
CA GLU A 204 15.99 12.00 11.60
C GLU A 204 16.30 10.59 11.06
N PHE A 205 15.26 9.81 10.73
CA PHE A 205 15.41 8.45 10.20
C PHE A 205 15.36 8.45 8.68
N THR A 206 16.51 8.34 8.04
CA THR A 206 16.68 8.38 6.58
C THR A 206 17.35 7.11 6.06
N PRO A 207 16.64 5.96 6.06
CA PRO A 207 17.23 4.70 5.62
C PRO A 207 17.54 4.70 4.12
N ASP A 208 18.42 3.77 3.73
CA ASP A 208 18.74 3.53 2.33
C ASP A 208 17.51 3.01 1.59
N LEU A 209 17.22 3.62 0.44
CA LEU A 209 16.19 3.20 -0.48
C LEU A 209 16.74 2.13 -1.41
N LEU A 210 16.16 0.94 -1.36
CA LEU A 210 16.52 -0.16 -2.24
C LEU A 210 15.79 -0.03 -3.58
N PRO A 211 16.40 -0.47 -4.71
CA PRO A 211 15.70 -0.58 -5.97
C PRO A 211 14.43 -1.43 -5.86
N GLY A 212 13.36 -1.02 -6.56
CA GLY A 212 12.07 -1.71 -6.52
C GLY A 212 11.27 -1.54 -5.22
N THR A 213 11.70 -0.65 -4.31
CA THR A 213 10.92 -0.33 -3.09
C THR A 213 9.56 0.23 -3.44
N GLN A 214 8.54 -0.30 -2.79
CA GLN A 214 7.12 0.08 -2.94
C GLN A 214 6.59 0.76 -1.67
N ASP A 215 5.49 1.49 -1.77
CA ASP A 215 4.62 1.71 -0.63
C ASP A 215 3.57 0.59 -0.52
N ARG A 216 2.85 0.58 0.60
CA ARG A 216 1.89 -0.50 0.92
C ARG A 216 0.76 -0.69 -0.11
N PHE A 217 0.47 0.29 -0.95
CA PHE A 217 -0.59 0.21 -1.95
C PHE A 217 -0.03 0.07 -3.37
N SER A 218 1.05 0.78 -3.72
CA SER A 218 1.72 0.59 -5.00
C SER A 218 2.23 -0.84 -5.18
N LEU A 219 2.58 -1.52 -4.08
CA LEU A 219 2.90 -2.93 -4.03
C LEU A 219 1.87 -3.82 -4.75
N LEU A 220 0.57 -3.56 -4.55
CA LEU A 220 -0.50 -4.37 -5.15
C LEU A 220 -0.52 -4.22 -6.67
N PHE A 221 -0.29 -3.01 -7.14
CA PHE A 221 -0.19 -2.68 -8.56
C PHE A 221 1.11 -3.21 -9.17
N GLN A 222 2.20 -3.23 -8.41
CA GLN A 222 3.45 -3.86 -8.82
C GLN A 222 3.26 -5.37 -9.04
N LEU A 223 2.66 -6.08 -8.09
CA LEU A 223 2.36 -7.52 -8.24
C LEU A 223 1.45 -7.78 -9.46
N ALA A 224 0.39 -6.98 -9.62
CA ALA A 224 -0.50 -7.06 -10.76
C ALA A 224 0.26 -6.83 -12.08
N SER A 225 1.13 -5.82 -12.12
CA SER A 225 1.92 -5.48 -13.32
C SER A 225 2.89 -6.60 -13.72
N LEU A 226 3.51 -7.25 -12.75
CA LEU A 226 4.39 -8.39 -12.99
C LEU A 226 3.63 -9.60 -13.54
N LEU A 227 2.46 -9.92 -12.98
CA LEU A 227 1.58 -10.99 -13.48
C LEU A 227 1.05 -10.68 -14.88
N ASN A 228 0.75 -9.42 -15.18
CA ASN A 228 0.39 -8.97 -16.52
C ASN A 228 1.54 -9.08 -17.54
N GLY A 229 2.77 -8.99 -17.06
CA GLY A 229 3.97 -9.19 -17.88
C GLY A 229 4.28 -10.65 -18.14
N SER A 230 4.00 -11.52 -17.17
CA SER A 230 4.22 -12.97 -17.28
C SER A 230 3.35 -13.72 -16.27
N ASP A 231 2.44 -14.53 -16.75
CA ASP A 231 1.57 -15.39 -15.94
C ASP A 231 2.31 -16.54 -15.23
N LYS A 232 3.54 -16.82 -15.66
CA LYS A 232 4.41 -17.83 -15.04
C LYS A 232 5.20 -17.31 -13.84
N ILE A 233 5.11 -16.02 -13.54
CA ILE A 233 5.78 -15.45 -12.38
C ILE A 233 5.05 -15.90 -11.09
N ASP A 234 5.81 -16.12 -10.03
CA ASP A 234 5.30 -16.50 -8.72
C ASP A 234 4.38 -17.74 -8.76
N GLU A 235 4.91 -18.84 -9.30
CA GLU A 235 4.23 -20.14 -9.25
C GLU A 235 4.00 -20.60 -7.80
N ALA A 236 3.13 -21.59 -7.62
CA ALA A 236 2.79 -22.10 -6.30
C ALA A 236 4.03 -22.52 -5.50
N GLY A 237 4.14 -22.04 -4.26
CA GLY A 237 5.26 -22.31 -3.36
C GLY A 237 6.40 -21.27 -3.44
N SER A 238 6.44 -20.39 -4.43
CA SER A 238 7.44 -19.34 -4.50
C SER A 238 7.25 -18.28 -3.40
N ILE A 239 8.35 -17.64 -3.01
CA ILE A 239 8.36 -16.53 -2.05
C ILE A 239 8.94 -15.31 -2.76
N ARG A 240 8.17 -14.22 -2.78
CA ARG A 240 8.61 -12.93 -3.30
C ARG A 240 8.87 -11.95 -2.17
N GLY A 241 10.10 -11.44 -2.08
CA GLY A 241 10.47 -10.36 -1.17
C GLY A 241 10.39 -9.01 -1.88
N ILE A 242 9.74 -8.04 -1.26
CA ILE A 242 9.64 -6.65 -1.75
C ILE A 242 9.94 -5.71 -0.59
N PRO A 243 10.86 -4.74 -0.74
CA PRO A 243 11.02 -3.69 0.24
C PRO A 243 9.79 -2.79 0.23
N VAL A 244 9.14 -2.60 1.39
CA VAL A 244 7.87 -1.86 1.48
C VAL A 244 7.96 -0.79 2.56
N VAL A 245 7.50 0.39 2.19
CA VAL A 245 7.28 1.51 3.10
C VAL A 245 5.85 1.44 3.64
N ASP A 246 5.73 1.37 4.96
CA ASP A 246 4.47 1.44 5.67
C ASP A 246 4.54 2.52 6.75
N TYR A 247 3.93 3.68 6.47
CA TYR A 247 3.98 4.91 7.26
C TYR A 247 5.42 5.46 7.43
N ASP A 248 6.12 5.09 8.48
CA ASP A 248 7.43 5.59 8.91
C ASP A 248 8.45 4.45 9.08
N THR A 249 8.19 3.31 8.44
CA THR A 249 9.06 2.13 8.43
C THR A 249 9.36 1.70 7.01
N LEU A 250 10.53 1.11 6.80
CA LEU A 250 10.94 0.42 5.59
C LEU A 250 11.35 -1.01 5.98
N GLU A 251 10.62 -1.98 5.47
CA GLU A 251 10.81 -3.39 5.82
C GLU A 251 10.71 -4.29 4.59
N MET A 252 11.39 -5.44 4.62
CA MET A 252 11.22 -6.47 3.60
C MET A 252 9.94 -7.26 3.90
N TRP A 253 8.96 -7.15 3.00
CA TRP A 253 7.74 -7.94 3.03
C TRP A 253 7.90 -9.16 2.14
N GLN A 254 7.58 -10.33 2.67
CA GLN A 254 7.66 -11.61 1.96
C GLN A 254 6.24 -12.13 1.69
N PHE A 255 5.97 -12.43 0.43
CA PHE A 255 4.71 -12.98 -0.04
C PHE A 255 4.91 -14.41 -0.52
N LYS A 256 4.23 -15.35 0.12
CA LYS A 256 4.16 -16.73 -0.37
C LYS A 256 3.05 -16.83 -1.40
N SER A 257 3.36 -17.32 -2.58
CA SER A 257 2.38 -17.62 -3.61
C SER A 257 1.80 -19.01 -3.39
N TYR A 258 0.48 -19.12 -3.45
CA TYR A 258 -0.24 -20.40 -3.51
C TYR A 258 -0.61 -20.78 -4.95
N GLY A 259 -0.16 -19.98 -5.94
CA GLY A 259 -0.46 -20.20 -7.34
C GLY A 259 -1.85 -19.70 -7.73
N GLU A 260 -2.35 -20.24 -8.84
CA GLU A 260 -3.69 -19.93 -9.33
C GLU A 260 -4.74 -20.74 -8.60
N VAL A 261 -5.80 -20.07 -8.19
CA VAL A 261 -6.99 -20.68 -7.58
C VAL A 261 -8.23 -20.20 -8.34
N VAL A 262 -9.21 -21.08 -8.47
CA VAL A 262 -10.52 -20.74 -9.04
C VAL A 262 -11.49 -20.63 -7.88
N SER A 263 -12.14 -19.50 -7.75
CA SER A 263 -13.14 -19.26 -6.70
C SER A 263 -14.30 -18.40 -7.23
N ASP A 264 -15.39 -18.38 -6.49
CA ASP A 264 -16.56 -17.50 -6.64
C ASP A 264 -16.69 -16.50 -5.48
N ASP A 265 -15.61 -16.32 -4.73
CA ASP A 265 -15.55 -15.43 -3.55
C ASP A 265 -15.59 -13.93 -3.88
N ILE A 266 -15.59 -13.56 -5.17
CA ILE A 266 -15.71 -12.18 -5.65
C ILE A 266 -17.03 -12.07 -6.42
N PRO A 267 -18.14 -11.69 -5.74
CA PRO A 267 -19.48 -11.80 -6.31
C PRO A 267 -19.67 -11.08 -7.65
N SER A 268 -18.99 -9.94 -7.84
CA SER A 268 -19.07 -9.13 -9.05
C SER A 268 -18.38 -9.78 -10.27
N LEU A 269 -17.49 -10.74 -10.06
CA LEU A 269 -16.80 -11.48 -11.12
C LEU A 269 -17.38 -12.87 -11.33
N GLY A 270 -18.15 -13.40 -10.37
CA GLY A 270 -18.57 -14.79 -10.37
C GLY A 270 -17.37 -15.74 -10.27
N ARG A 271 -17.41 -16.84 -11.02
CA ARG A 271 -16.30 -17.80 -11.03
C ARG A 271 -15.10 -17.23 -11.77
N SER A 272 -14.05 -16.90 -11.03
CA SER A 272 -12.85 -16.20 -11.53
C SER A 272 -11.57 -16.96 -11.21
N ILE A 273 -10.52 -16.71 -12.01
CA ILE A 273 -9.16 -17.21 -11.78
C ILE A 273 -8.40 -16.14 -11.01
N ASN A 274 -7.83 -16.52 -9.86
CA ASN A 274 -7.13 -15.62 -8.99
C ASN A 274 -5.73 -16.14 -8.67
N ARG A 275 -4.72 -15.27 -8.56
CA ARG A 275 -3.44 -15.57 -7.96
C ARG A 275 -3.53 -15.28 -6.47
N HIS A 276 -3.33 -16.30 -5.64
CA HIS A 276 -3.41 -16.17 -4.19
C HIS A 276 -2.02 -15.97 -3.59
N TYR A 277 -1.87 -14.88 -2.82
CA TYR A 277 -0.69 -14.59 -2.02
C TYR A 277 -1.05 -14.48 -0.54
N ALA A 278 -0.17 -14.96 0.32
CA ALA A 278 -0.22 -14.66 1.75
C ALA A 278 1.03 -13.88 2.15
N LEU A 279 0.84 -12.78 2.88
CA LEU A 279 1.92 -12.05 3.53
C LEU A 279 2.47 -12.89 4.67
N MET A 280 3.76 -13.24 4.59
CA MET A 280 4.43 -14.00 5.63
C MET A 280 4.58 -13.14 6.90
N GLN A 281 4.45 -13.78 8.05
CA GLN A 281 4.58 -13.09 9.33
C GLN A 281 6.00 -12.55 9.51
N ARG A 282 6.12 -11.29 9.93
CA ARG A 282 7.39 -10.61 10.20
C ARG A 282 7.66 -10.63 11.71
N GLU A 283 8.86 -10.98 12.11
CA GLU A 283 9.26 -11.00 13.52
C GLU A 283 9.23 -9.59 14.14
N SER A 284 9.56 -8.57 13.35
CA SER A 284 9.56 -7.15 13.73
C SER A 284 8.16 -6.56 13.93
N SER A 285 7.12 -7.19 13.40
CA SER A 285 5.76 -6.65 13.49
C SER A 285 5.14 -6.93 14.85
N PRO A 286 4.77 -5.90 15.63
CA PRO A 286 4.02 -6.08 16.88
C PRO A 286 2.62 -6.64 16.62
N TYR A 287 2.15 -6.56 15.38
CA TYR A 287 0.82 -7.00 14.95
C TYR A 287 0.91 -8.34 14.23
N LYS A 288 0.53 -9.42 14.93
CA LYS A 288 0.44 -10.77 14.38
C LYS A 288 -0.83 -10.92 13.53
N ARG A 289 -0.92 -10.18 12.43
CA ARG A 289 -2.03 -10.31 11.49
C ARG A 289 -1.66 -11.21 10.32
N GLN A 290 -2.64 -11.96 9.83
CA GLN A 290 -2.53 -12.71 8.58
C GLN A 290 -3.20 -11.90 7.47
N VAL A 291 -2.51 -11.73 6.35
CA VAL A 291 -3.02 -11.00 5.19
C VAL A 291 -2.96 -11.90 3.98
N ASP A 292 -4.11 -12.13 3.38
CA ASP A 292 -4.28 -12.87 2.14
C ASP A 292 -4.78 -11.93 1.04
N ILE A 293 -4.26 -12.12 -0.17
CA ILE A 293 -4.55 -11.28 -1.34
C ILE A 293 -4.87 -12.21 -2.52
N TRP A 294 -6.01 -11.99 -3.15
CA TRP A 294 -6.40 -12.67 -4.37
C TRP A 294 -6.40 -11.65 -5.51
N LEU A 295 -5.45 -11.79 -6.41
CA LEU A 295 -5.33 -10.96 -7.60
C LEU A 295 -6.10 -11.62 -8.74
N ALA A 296 -7.16 -10.96 -9.23
CA ALA A 296 -8.08 -11.52 -10.20
C ALA A 296 -7.60 -11.30 -11.63
N ARG A 297 -7.54 -12.37 -12.44
CA ARG A 297 -7.13 -12.29 -13.86
C ARG A 297 -8.03 -11.34 -14.66
N ASP A 298 -9.34 -11.38 -14.41
CA ASP A 298 -10.35 -10.57 -15.10
C ASP A 298 -10.29 -9.07 -14.73
N LEU A 299 -9.42 -8.71 -13.77
CA LEU A 299 -9.14 -7.32 -13.37
C LEU A 299 -7.71 -6.88 -13.71
N ASP A 300 -7.08 -7.43 -14.74
CA ASP A 300 -5.65 -7.21 -15.00
C ASP A 300 -4.79 -7.56 -13.78
N TRP A 301 -5.12 -8.63 -13.08
CA TRP A 301 -4.49 -9.08 -11.85
C TRP A 301 -4.54 -8.06 -10.70
N LEU A 302 -5.39 -7.04 -10.75
CA LEU A 302 -5.64 -6.20 -9.58
C LEU A 302 -6.33 -7.00 -8.47
N PRO A 303 -6.24 -6.54 -7.21
CA PRO A 303 -6.89 -7.22 -6.11
C PRO A 303 -8.40 -7.37 -6.36
N GLY A 304 -8.89 -8.60 -6.43
CA GLY A 304 -10.31 -8.91 -6.40
C GLY A 304 -10.82 -9.07 -4.97
N ARG A 305 -9.96 -9.61 -4.08
CA ARG A 305 -10.25 -9.78 -2.66
C ARG A 305 -8.97 -9.62 -1.84
N MET A 306 -9.09 -8.96 -0.70
CA MET A 306 -8.06 -8.90 0.33
C MET A 306 -8.69 -9.23 1.67
N ARG A 307 -8.02 -10.05 2.47
CA ARG A 307 -8.50 -10.45 3.80
C ARG A 307 -7.39 -10.27 4.83
N SER A 308 -7.70 -9.62 5.94
CA SER A 308 -6.80 -9.50 7.08
C SER A 308 -7.47 -10.10 8.31
N LEU A 309 -6.81 -11.09 8.93
CA LEU A 309 -7.18 -11.59 10.25
C LEU A 309 -6.27 -10.87 11.27
N GLU A 310 -6.87 -10.00 12.05
CA GLU A 310 -6.18 -9.21 13.06
C GLU A 310 -5.86 -10.04 14.31
N SER A 311 -4.90 -9.59 15.12
CA SER A 311 -4.47 -10.30 16.34
C SER A 311 -5.57 -10.46 17.40
N ASN A 312 -6.59 -9.62 17.37
CA ASN A 312 -7.77 -9.69 18.25
C ASN A 312 -8.89 -10.58 17.69
N GLY A 313 -8.64 -11.30 16.59
CA GLY A 313 -9.58 -12.19 15.93
C GLY A 313 -10.54 -11.51 14.94
N ARG A 314 -10.52 -10.19 14.80
CA ARG A 314 -11.36 -9.50 13.82
C ARG A 314 -10.92 -9.79 12.39
N VAL A 315 -11.89 -9.96 11.51
CA VAL A 315 -11.67 -10.17 10.09
C VAL A 315 -12.04 -8.89 9.33
N LEU A 316 -11.08 -8.35 8.60
CA LEU A 316 -11.30 -7.23 7.69
C LEU A 316 -11.18 -7.76 6.27
N GLU A 317 -12.15 -7.46 5.41
CA GLU A 317 -12.11 -7.84 4.00
C GLU A 317 -12.41 -6.66 3.10
N LEU A 318 -11.70 -6.60 1.98
CA LEU A 318 -12.01 -5.73 0.84
C LEU A 318 -12.34 -6.63 -0.33
N ILE A 319 -13.51 -6.46 -0.93
CA ILE A 319 -13.98 -7.25 -2.05
C ILE A 319 -14.32 -6.31 -3.20
N PHE A 320 -13.77 -6.58 -4.38
CA PHE A 320 -14.03 -5.80 -5.58
C PHE A 320 -15.52 -5.80 -5.91
N LYS A 321 -16.05 -4.61 -6.17
CA LYS A 321 -17.46 -4.37 -6.48
C LYS A 321 -17.69 -4.07 -7.94
N GLN A 322 -17.00 -3.06 -8.46
CA GLN A 322 -17.14 -2.62 -9.85
C GLN A 322 -15.98 -1.73 -10.28
N ARG A 323 -15.83 -1.57 -11.59
CA ARG A 323 -14.91 -0.63 -12.24
C ARG A 323 -15.71 0.42 -13.02
N ALA A 324 -15.21 1.66 -13.04
CA ALA A 324 -15.69 2.73 -13.88
C ALA A 324 -14.52 3.41 -14.63
N PRO A 325 -14.76 4.05 -15.76
CA PRO A 325 -13.77 4.93 -16.38
C PRO A 325 -13.34 6.05 -15.42
N ILE A 326 -12.11 6.53 -15.56
CA ILE A 326 -11.65 7.71 -14.80
C ILE A 326 -12.49 8.93 -15.17
N ASP A 327 -12.98 9.62 -14.14
CA ASP A 327 -13.57 10.95 -14.34
C ASP A 327 -12.48 11.93 -14.79
N LYS A 328 -12.74 12.62 -15.91
CA LYS A 328 -11.78 13.58 -16.49
C LYS A 328 -11.41 14.70 -15.53
N SER A 329 -12.28 15.07 -14.59
CA SER A 329 -11.98 16.06 -13.55
C SER A 329 -10.85 15.63 -12.61
N LYS A 330 -10.60 14.32 -12.48
CA LYS A 330 -9.55 13.74 -11.64
C LYS A 330 -8.18 13.71 -12.33
N LEU A 331 -8.11 13.99 -13.64
CA LEU A 331 -6.86 14.02 -14.41
C LEU A 331 -6.10 15.35 -14.25
N VAL A 332 -6.76 16.40 -13.78
CA VAL A 332 -6.26 17.79 -13.80
C VAL A 332 -5.60 18.22 -12.47
N ASN A 333 -5.49 17.34 -11.46
CA ASN A 333 -4.96 17.73 -10.14
C ASN A 333 -3.71 16.95 -9.76
#